data_9dc4ccffdb61fe13cbf0f1e6e4616922
#
_entry.id   9dc4ccffdb61fe13cbf0f1e6e4616922
#
_cell.length_a   1.000
_cell.length_b   1.000
_cell.length_c   1.000
_cell.angle_alpha   90.00
_cell.angle_beta   90.00
_cell.angle_gamma   90.00
#
_symmetry.space_group_name_H-M   'P 1'
#
loop_
_entity.id
_entity.type
_entity.pdbx_description
1 polymer ?
#
loop_
_entity_poly.entity_id
_entity_poly.type
_entity_poly.pdbx_seq_one_letter_code
_entity_poly.pdbx_strand_id
1 'polypeptide(L)'
;MIIYRTATAQDMDQVHGLIMELAVYEREPDAVIITPADLIQHGFVDGKFECFVAEDSETNSLVGMALYYPRYSTWKGPTLHLEDLYIKPEMRGRSIGDELFKRVAKVAAERGVGRMEWTVLEWNEPALNFYKKHEANLDPEWHLGTLTRKDLERFL
;
A
#
# COMPACT_ATOMS: atom_id res chain seq x y z
N MET A 1 -15.14 -13.40 -11.13
CA MET A 1 -13.86 -14.07 -10.74
C MET A 1 -12.83 -13.00 -10.41
N ILE A 2 -12.01 -13.17 -9.37
CA ILE A 2 -10.97 -12.20 -9.02
C ILE A 2 -9.66 -12.60 -9.67
N ILE A 3 -9.08 -11.69 -10.43
CA ILE A 3 -7.77 -11.83 -11.09
C ILE A 3 -6.76 -10.98 -10.32
N TYR A 4 -5.64 -11.59 -9.93
CA TYR A 4 -4.54 -10.92 -9.25
C TYR A 4 -3.38 -10.73 -10.22
N ARG A 5 -2.97 -9.50 -10.42
CA ARG A 5 -1.90 -9.18 -11.37
C ARG A 5 -1.10 -7.95 -10.94
N THR A 6 0.04 -7.76 -11.54
CA THR A 6 0.77 -6.48 -11.46
C THR A 6 -0.05 -5.38 -12.12
N ALA A 7 -0.07 -4.21 -11.51
CA ALA A 7 -0.72 -3.03 -12.09
C ALA A 7 0.04 -2.54 -13.33
N THR A 8 -0.69 -1.91 -14.23
CA THR A 8 -0.17 -1.20 -15.39
C THR A 8 -0.45 0.30 -15.25
N ALA A 9 0.17 1.12 -16.10
CA ALA A 9 -0.10 2.57 -16.12
C ALA A 9 -1.58 2.90 -16.33
N GLN A 10 -2.29 2.07 -17.10
CA GLN A 10 -3.73 2.25 -17.39
C GLN A 10 -4.62 2.00 -16.17
N ASP A 11 -4.12 1.33 -15.15
CA ASP A 11 -4.86 1.08 -13.91
C ASP A 11 -4.85 2.29 -12.97
N MET A 12 -4.02 3.29 -13.23
CA MET A 12 -3.74 4.33 -12.22
C MET A 12 -4.94 5.22 -11.90
N ASP A 13 -5.89 5.41 -12.82
CA ASP A 13 -7.16 6.08 -12.49
C ASP A 13 -7.93 5.31 -11.40
N GLN A 14 -8.06 4.00 -11.57
CA GLN A 14 -8.75 3.15 -10.59
C GLN A 14 -7.96 2.99 -9.29
N VAL A 15 -6.63 2.84 -9.38
CA VAL A 15 -5.76 2.79 -8.19
C VAL A 15 -5.85 4.08 -7.39
N HIS A 16 -5.85 5.24 -8.04
CA HIS A 16 -6.05 6.52 -7.38
C HIS A 16 -7.41 6.58 -6.66
N GLY A 17 -8.47 6.06 -7.28
CA GLY A 17 -9.77 5.93 -6.64
C GLY A 17 -9.73 5.10 -5.35
N LEU A 18 -9.02 3.96 -5.36
CA LEU A 18 -8.82 3.13 -4.16
C LEU A 18 -8.00 3.84 -3.08
N ILE A 19 -6.98 4.62 -3.47
CA ILE A 19 -6.21 5.46 -2.55
C ILE A 19 -7.12 6.50 -1.87
N MET A 20 -7.99 7.15 -2.64
CA MET A 20 -8.94 8.13 -2.09
C MET A 20 -9.93 7.47 -1.13
N GLU A 21 -10.45 6.29 -1.46
CA GLU A 21 -11.33 5.54 -0.56
C GLU A 21 -10.61 5.17 0.76
N LEU A 22 -9.35 4.75 0.68
CA LEU A 22 -8.53 4.45 1.86
C LEU A 22 -8.31 5.70 2.72
N ALA A 23 -8.00 6.85 2.12
CA ALA A 23 -7.81 8.10 2.83
C ALA A 23 -9.08 8.53 3.59
N VAL A 24 -10.26 8.37 2.98
CA VAL A 24 -11.55 8.60 3.66
C VAL A 24 -11.73 7.65 4.84
N TYR A 25 -11.45 6.37 4.66
CA TYR A 25 -11.51 5.37 5.72
C TYR A 25 -10.57 5.72 6.90
N GLU A 26 -9.37 6.20 6.59
CA GLU A 26 -8.36 6.60 7.57
C GLU A 26 -8.60 8.00 8.15
N ARG A 27 -9.74 8.63 7.85
CA ARG A 27 -10.17 9.95 8.35
C ARG A 27 -9.29 11.11 7.89
N GLU A 28 -8.65 10.96 6.74
CA GLU A 28 -7.77 11.96 6.11
C GLU A 28 -8.20 12.24 4.66
N PRO A 29 -9.47 12.66 4.42
CA PRO A 29 -10.03 12.78 3.06
C PRO A 29 -9.32 13.81 2.20
N ASP A 30 -8.66 14.79 2.81
CA ASP A 30 -7.97 15.88 2.11
C ASP A 30 -6.44 15.68 2.01
N ALA A 31 -5.94 14.54 2.48
CA ALA A 31 -4.49 14.28 2.52
C ALA A 31 -3.89 13.95 1.15
N VAL A 32 -4.68 13.39 0.23
CA VAL A 32 -4.20 12.95 -1.08
C VAL A 32 -4.12 14.14 -2.04
N ILE A 33 -2.90 14.54 -2.38
CA ILE A 33 -2.64 15.68 -3.28
C ILE A 33 -2.13 15.24 -4.66
N ILE A 34 -1.72 13.98 -4.80
CA ILE A 34 -1.25 13.41 -6.07
C ILE A 34 -2.42 13.08 -6.98
N THR A 35 -2.15 13.10 -8.28
CA THR A 35 -3.12 12.79 -9.34
C THR A 35 -2.82 11.42 -9.96
N PRO A 36 -3.75 10.84 -10.75
CA PRO A 36 -3.44 9.65 -11.55
C PRO A 36 -2.23 9.82 -12.47
N ALA A 37 -2.05 11.01 -13.05
CA ALA A 37 -0.87 11.31 -13.88
C ALA A 37 0.43 11.27 -13.07
N ASP A 38 0.42 11.74 -11.83
CA ASP A 38 1.57 11.63 -10.92
C ASP A 38 1.90 10.16 -10.62
N LEU A 39 0.89 9.33 -10.40
CA LEU A 39 1.10 7.89 -10.17
C LEU A 39 1.74 7.21 -11.38
N ILE A 40 1.34 7.58 -12.60
CA ILE A 40 1.96 7.07 -13.83
C ILE A 40 3.43 7.50 -13.88
N GLN A 41 3.70 8.78 -13.67
CA GLN A 41 5.07 9.31 -13.70
C GLN A 41 5.94 8.63 -12.64
N HIS A 42 5.49 8.63 -11.38
CA HIS A 42 6.28 8.11 -10.28
C HIS A 42 6.48 6.60 -10.33
N GLY A 43 5.45 5.85 -10.69
CA GLY A 43 5.49 4.38 -10.67
C GLY A 43 6.07 3.77 -11.94
N PHE A 44 5.72 4.29 -13.12
CA PHE A 44 6.01 3.66 -14.40
C PHE A 44 7.12 4.34 -15.21
N VAL A 45 7.47 5.57 -14.88
CA VAL A 45 8.62 6.26 -15.46
C VAL A 45 9.79 6.30 -14.49
N ASP A 46 9.55 6.77 -13.28
CA ASP A 46 10.60 6.96 -12.26
C ASP A 46 10.86 5.69 -11.42
N GLY A 47 9.99 4.69 -11.49
CA GLY A 47 10.16 3.42 -10.78
C GLY A 47 10.13 3.53 -9.25
N LYS A 48 9.36 4.47 -8.68
CA LYS A 48 9.32 4.74 -7.24
C LYS A 48 8.54 3.71 -6.45
N PHE A 49 7.60 3.00 -7.08
CA PHE A 49 6.81 1.96 -6.44
C PHE A 49 6.41 0.86 -7.43
N GLU A 50 5.94 -0.23 -6.86
CA GLU A 50 5.29 -1.33 -7.56
C GLU A 50 3.91 -1.55 -6.93
N CYS A 51 3.00 -2.17 -7.67
CA CYS A 51 1.64 -2.38 -7.21
C CYS A 51 1.07 -3.69 -7.74
N PHE A 52 0.45 -4.47 -6.86
CA PHE A 52 -0.46 -5.55 -7.24
C PHE A 52 -1.90 -5.06 -7.15
N VAL A 53 -2.73 -5.53 -8.05
CA VAL A 53 -4.16 -5.23 -8.08
C VAL A 53 -4.99 -6.52 -8.10
N ALA A 54 -6.17 -6.43 -7.51
CA ALA A 54 -7.22 -7.43 -7.62
C ALA A 54 -8.33 -6.87 -8.50
N GLU A 55 -8.60 -7.52 -9.64
CA GLU A 55 -9.58 -7.12 -10.62
C GLU A 55 -10.76 -8.09 -10.64
N ASP A 56 -11.95 -7.57 -10.64
CA ASP A 56 -13.14 -8.38 -10.93
C ASP A 56 -13.29 -8.51 -12.45
N SER A 57 -13.09 -9.73 -12.95
CA SER A 57 -13.12 -10.03 -14.38
C SER A 57 -14.49 -9.85 -15.05
N GLU A 58 -15.56 -9.76 -14.28
CA GLU A 58 -16.91 -9.55 -14.81
C GLU A 58 -17.16 -8.06 -15.12
N THR A 59 -16.56 -7.19 -14.33
CA THR A 59 -16.77 -5.73 -14.44
C THR A 59 -15.54 -4.98 -14.94
N ASN A 60 -14.39 -5.65 -15.00
CA ASN A 60 -13.06 -5.05 -15.25
C ASN A 60 -12.73 -3.92 -14.25
N SER A 61 -13.32 -3.98 -13.05
CA SER A 61 -13.10 -3.00 -12.00
C SER A 61 -12.07 -3.51 -11.00
N LEU A 62 -11.18 -2.63 -10.56
CA LEU A 62 -10.27 -2.95 -9.47
C LEU A 62 -11.03 -2.92 -8.15
N VAL A 63 -10.90 -3.99 -7.38
CA VAL A 63 -11.56 -4.18 -6.09
C VAL A 63 -10.59 -4.17 -4.91
N GLY A 64 -9.30 -4.17 -5.20
CA GLY A 64 -8.26 -4.08 -4.19
C GLY A 64 -6.89 -3.81 -4.80
N MET A 65 -5.98 -3.37 -3.94
CA MET A 65 -4.59 -3.10 -4.31
C MET A 65 -3.63 -3.35 -3.16
N ALA A 66 -2.37 -3.59 -3.50
CA ALA A 66 -1.23 -3.54 -2.59
C ALA A 66 -0.08 -2.79 -3.28
N LEU A 67 0.24 -1.60 -2.79
CA LEU A 67 1.29 -0.74 -3.31
C LEU A 67 2.50 -0.79 -2.38
N TYR A 68 3.68 -1.02 -2.93
CA TYR A 68 4.89 -1.24 -2.14
C TYR A 68 6.13 -0.71 -2.87
N TYR A 69 7.20 -0.50 -2.11
CA TYR A 69 8.47 -0.01 -2.65
C TYR A 69 9.66 -0.40 -1.78
N PRO A 70 10.88 -0.42 -2.35
CA PRO A 70 12.10 -0.68 -1.60
C PRO A 70 12.41 0.46 -0.62
N ARG A 71 12.84 0.07 0.59
CA ARG A 71 13.44 0.96 1.60
C ARG A 71 14.77 0.39 2.06
N TYR A 72 15.48 1.14 2.85
CA TYR A 72 16.76 0.71 3.42
C TYR A 72 16.75 0.89 4.94
N SER A 73 17.13 -0.16 5.66
CA SER A 73 17.36 -0.16 7.10
C SER A 73 18.86 -0.32 7.36
N THR A 74 19.41 0.55 8.18
CA THR A 74 20.83 0.41 8.60
C THR A 74 21.04 -0.80 9.51
N TRP A 75 19.98 -1.41 10.04
CA TRP A 75 20.04 -2.62 10.85
C TRP A 75 19.85 -3.91 10.04
N LYS A 76 19.06 -3.85 8.97
CA LYS A 76 18.62 -5.02 8.22
C LYS A 76 19.05 -5.02 6.75
N GLY A 77 19.64 -3.91 6.24
CA GLY A 77 19.93 -3.73 4.83
C GLY A 77 18.68 -3.35 4.04
N PRO A 78 18.59 -3.76 2.75
CA PRO A 78 17.40 -3.53 1.95
C PRO A 78 16.16 -4.13 2.62
N THR A 79 15.06 -3.37 2.61
CA THR A 79 13.75 -3.78 3.12
C THR A 79 12.69 -3.53 2.07
N LEU A 80 11.49 -4.08 2.26
CA LEU A 80 10.34 -3.79 1.42
C LEU A 80 9.25 -3.13 2.27
N HIS A 81 8.76 -1.96 1.83
CA HIS A 81 7.72 -1.23 2.53
C HIS A 81 6.38 -1.37 1.81
N LEU A 82 5.39 -1.91 2.50
CA LEU A 82 4.00 -1.94 2.04
C LEU A 82 3.33 -0.62 2.44
N GLU A 83 3.13 0.26 1.47
CA GLU A 83 2.50 1.57 1.71
C GLU A 83 1.01 1.45 1.96
N ASP A 84 0.30 0.82 1.02
CA ASP A 84 -1.15 0.66 1.09
C ASP A 84 -1.56 -0.78 0.77
N LEU A 85 -2.47 -1.31 1.58
CA LEU A 85 -3.22 -2.51 1.31
C LEU A 85 -4.70 -2.19 1.52
N TYR A 86 -5.46 -2.16 0.44
CA TYR A 86 -6.86 -1.77 0.49
C TYR A 86 -7.75 -2.69 -0.33
N ILE A 87 -8.90 -3.04 0.23
CA ILE A 87 -9.96 -3.83 -0.42
C ILE A 87 -11.27 -3.08 -0.26
N LYS A 88 -12.01 -2.92 -1.33
CA LYS A 88 -13.35 -2.30 -1.29
C LYS A 88 -14.23 -2.99 -0.24
N PRO A 89 -15.01 -2.23 0.56
CA PRO A 89 -15.79 -2.79 1.67
C PRO A 89 -16.69 -3.96 1.27
N GLU A 90 -17.36 -3.87 0.13
CA GLU A 90 -18.27 -4.89 -0.39
C GLU A 90 -17.57 -6.18 -0.82
N MET A 91 -16.23 -6.13 -0.96
CA MET A 91 -15.42 -7.28 -1.38
C MET A 91 -14.61 -7.89 -0.24
N ARG A 92 -14.74 -7.36 0.97
CA ARG A 92 -14.05 -7.88 2.15
C ARG A 92 -14.61 -9.24 2.57
N GLY A 93 -13.82 -9.98 3.38
CA GLY A 93 -14.21 -11.33 3.83
C GLY A 93 -14.07 -12.43 2.76
N ARG A 94 -13.47 -12.13 1.62
CA ARG A 94 -13.24 -13.07 0.51
C ARG A 94 -11.77 -13.42 0.30
N SER A 95 -10.95 -13.22 1.32
CA SER A 95 -9.49 -13.49 1.30
C SER A 95 -8.68 -12.70 0.25
N ILE A 96 -9.26 -11.63 -0.33
CA ILE A 96 -8.57 -10.82 -1.34
C ILE A 96 -7.36 -10.11 -0.72
N GLY A 97 -7.52 -9.56 0.50
CA GLY A 97 -6.43 -8.93 1.24
C GLY A 97 -5.31 -9.91 1.58
N ASP A 98 -5.66 -11.13 2.00
CA ASP A 98 -4.69 -12.20 2.26
C ASP A 98 -3.85 -12.52 1.02
N GLU A 99 -4.49 -12.62 -0.13
CA GLU A 99 -3.80 -12.95 -1.38
C GLU A 99 -2.86 -11.83 -1.82
N LEU A 100 -3.33 -10.58 -1.77
CA LEU A 100 -2.49 -9.42 -2.10
C LEU A 100 -1.30 -9.28 -1.14
N PHE A 101 -1.54 -9.43 0.16
CA PHE A 101 -0.48 -9.38 1.16
C PHE A 101 0.58 -10.47 0.93
N LYS A 102 0.14 -11.71 0.69
CA LYS A 102 1.05 -12.83 0.42
C LYS A 102 1.88 -12.62 -0.83
N ARG A 103 1.34 -11.99 -1.87
CA ARG A 103 2.10 -11.65 -3.08
C ARG A 103 3.23 -10.67 -2.80
N VAL A 104 2.97 -9.63 -2.00
CA VAL A 104 4.04 -8.70 -1.59
C VAL A 104 5.06 -9.39 -0.69
N ALA A 105 4.62 -10.19 0.27
CA ALA A 105 5.51 -10.97 1.14
C ALA A 105 6.39 -11.94 0.33
N LYS A 106 5.83 -12.56 -0.72
CA LYS A 106 6.58 -13.42 -1.63
C LYS A 106 7.68 -12.64 -2.37
N VAL A 107 7.36 -11.47 -2.88
CA VAL A 107 8.37 -10.58 -3.52
C VAL A 107 9.49 -10.24 -2.53
N ALA A 108 9.14 -9.90 -1.29
CA ALA A 108 10.12 -9.61 -0.24
C ALA A 108 11.05 -10.82 0.01
N ALA A 109 10.47 -12.01 0.12
CA ALA A 109 11.22 -13.26 0.34
C ALA A 109 12.13 -13.59 -0.85
N GLU A 110 11.63 -13.49 -2.07
CA GLU A 110 12.38 -13.75 -3.30
C GLU A 110 13.55 -12.78 -3.50
N ARG A 111 13.38 -11.52 -3.06
CA ARG A 111 14.45 -10.50 -3.10
C ARG A 111 15.44 -10.66 -1.95
N GLY A 112 15.16 -11.51 -0.97
CA GLY A 112 16.03 -11.73 0.18
C GLY A 112 16.20 -10.50 1.07
N VAL A 113 15.18 -9.62 1.13
CA VAL A 113 15.24 -8.41 1.97
C VAL A 113 15.26 -8.77 3.46
N GLY A 114 15.86 -7.91 4.26
CA GLY A 114 16.00 -8.13 5.69
C GLY A 114 14.69 -8.00 6.47
N ARG A 115 13.69 -7.32 5.91
CA ARG A 115 12.40 -7.07 6.56
C ARG A 115 11.38 -6.55 5.55
N MET A 116 10.12 -6.96 5.70
CA MET A 116 8.96 -6.28 5.14
C MET A 116 8.27 -5.51 6.24
N GLU A 117 7.87 -4.27 5.98
CA GLU A 117 7.35 -3.38 7.00
C GLU A 117 6.21 -2.51 6.47
N TRP A 118 5.37 -2.02 7.37
CA TRP A 118 4.25 -1.11 7.08
C TRP A 118 3.87 -0.36 8.35
N THR A 119 3.01 0.65 8.21
CA THR A 119 2.36 1.32 9.34
C THR A 119 0.87 0.99 9.36
N VAL A 120 0.28 1.01 10.55
CA VAL A 120 -1.14 0.80 10.74
C VAL A 120 -1.62 1.74 11.85
N LEU A 121 -2.78 2.38 11.63
CA LEU A 121 -3.39 3.24 12.62
C LEU A 121 -3.80 2.46 13.87
N GLU A 122 -3.50 2.99 15.05
CA GLU A 122 -3.75 2.34 16.34
C GLU A 122 -5.23 1.96 16.53
N TRP A 123 -6.16 2.78 16.03
CA TRP A 123 -7.59 2.52 16.13
C TRP A 123 -8.14 1.55 15.08
N ASN A 124 -7.35 1.21 14.05
CA ASN A 124 -7.78 0.32 12.95
C ASN A 124 -7.72 -1.14 13.37
N GLU A 125 -8.66 -1.55 14.22
CA GLU A 125 -8.69 -2.88 14.80
C GLU A 125 -8.81 -4.01 13.77
N PRO A 126 -9.64 -3.90 12.71
CA PRO A 126 -9.68 -4.91 11.66
C PRO A 126 -8.32 -5.14 11.00
N ALA A 127 -7.57 -4.08 10.70
CA ALA A 127 -6.23 -4.18 10.13
C ALA A 127 -5.23 -4.76 11.12
N LEU A 128 -5.26 -4.33 12.39
CA LEU A 128 -4.41 -4.91 13.44
C LEU A 128 -4.62 -6.41 13.55
N ASN A 129 -5.88 -6.86 13.57
CA ASN A 129 -6.22 -8.29 13.64
C ASN A 129 -5.77 -9.05 12.38
N PHE A 130 -5.91 -8.44 11.20
CA PHE A 130 -5.42 -9.00 9.95
C PHE A 130 -3.91 -9.26 10.01
N TYR A 131 -3.11 -8.30 10.46
CA TYR A 131 -1.66 -8.47 10.56
C TYR A 131 -1.25 -9.44 11.66
N LYS A 132 -1.95 -9.47 12.79
CA LYS A 132 -1.74 -10.48 13.85
C LYS A 132 -1.98 -11.89 13.35
N LYS A 133 -3.00 -12.09 12.52
CA LYS A 133 -3.27 -13.39 11.87
C LYS A 133 -2.09 -13.85 11.01
N HIS A 134 -1.35 -12.92 10.42
CA HIS A 134 -0.12 -13.20 9.67
C HIS A 134 1.13 -13.27 10.54
N GLU A 135 0.97 -13.35 11.86
CA GLU A 135 2.06 -13.45 12.85
C GLU A 135 3.02 -12.24 12.82
N ALA A 136 2.54 -11.08 12.37
CA ALA A 136 3.34 -9.87 12.34
C ALA A 136 3.58 -9.33 13.75
N ASN A 137 4.79 -8.81 13.97
CA ASN A 137 5.08 -8.02 15.16
C ASN A 137 4.61 -6.58 14.93
N LEU A 138 3.74 -6.07 15.81
CA LEU A 138 3.25 -4.70 15.78
C LEU A 138 3.88 -3.93 16.94
N ASP A 139 4.72 -2.95 16.62
CA ASP A 139 5.45 -2.16 17.61
C ASP A 139 4.77 -0.80 17.83
N PRO A 140 4.18 -0.55 19.01
CA PRO A 140 3.50 0.71 19.31
C PRO A 140 4.46 1.80 19.82
N GLU A 141 5.73 1.52 20.01
CA GLU A 141 6.68 2.44 20.64
C GLU A 141 7.27 3.47 19.66
N TRP A 142 7.15 3.23 18.35
CA TRP A 142 7.67 4.11 17.32
C TRP A 142 6.63 5.15 16.89
N HIS A 143 7.01 6.42 16.91
CA HIS A 143 6.20 7.52 16.38
C HIS A 143 6.58 7.82 14.94
N LEU A 144 5.58 8.02 14.06
CA LEU A 144 5.79 8.53 12.72
C LEU A 144 6.02 10.05 12.78
N GLY A 145 7.23 10.49 12.41
CA GLY A 145 7.56 11.92 12.30
C GLY A 145 7.39 12.39 10.85
N THR A 146 6.77 13.56 10.65
CA THR A 146 6.55 14.13 9.32
C THR A 146 6.81 15.63 9.30
N LEU A 147 7.27 16.12 8.15
CA LEU A 147 7.28 17.52 7.77
C LEU A 147 6.57 17.63 6.42
N THR A 148 5.57 18.50 6.33
CA THR A 148 4.88 18.72 5.06
C THR A 148 5.77 19.46 4.06
N ARG A 149 5.37 19.52 2.80
CA ARG A 149 6.06 20.33 1.78
C ARG A 149 6.24 21.78 2.25
N LYS A 150 5.19 22.38 2.82
CA LYS A 150 5.22 23.74 3.37
C LYS A 150 6.23 23.87 4.52
N ASP A 151 6.30 22.88 5.39
CA ASP A 151 7.28 22.88 6.49
C ASP A 151 8.72 22.85 5.98
N LEU A 152 8.96 22.09 4.90
CA LEU A 152 10.29 21.96 4.30
C LEU A 152 10.79 23.26 3.66
N GLU A 153 9.88 24.10 3.14
CA GLU A 153 10.23 25.37 2.50
C GLU A 153 10.98 26.34 3.43
N ARG A 154 10.77 26.23 4.74
CA ARG A 154 11.48 27.09 5.73
C ARG A 154 12.98 26.78 5.85
N PHE A 155 13.47 25.70 5.26
CA PHE A 155 14.88 25.31 5.29
C PHE A 155 15.64 25.72 4.02
N LEU A 156 14.98 26.39 3.09
CA LEU A 156 15.58 26.94 1.88
C LEU A 156 16.16 28.33 2.14
#